data_717173248a8b2504e931008c11c5cf68
#
_entry.id   717173248a8b2504e931008c11c5cf68
#
_cell.length_a   1.000
_cell.length_b   1.000
_cell.length_c   1.000
_cell.angle_alpha   90.00
_cell.angle_beta   90.00
_cell.angle_gamma   90.00
#
_symmetry.space_group_name_H-M   'P 1'
#
loop_
_entity.id
_entity.type
_entity.pdbx_description
1 polymer ?
#
loop_
_entity_poly.entity_id
_entity_poly.type
_entity_poly.pdbx_seq_one_letter_code
_entity_poly.pdbx_strand_id
1 'polypeptide(L)'
;MAVVGLDHLVVNTRDVEGSISFYRDVLDMEILRLDEFREGKVGFVSARVSQEIIIDIRPTKFEDAVTPNMDHFCLVLGPTAMDNLYEELKAKGIHMDGDVHPAWGAQGMGQQFKIWDPEGIKIELRCYSWSP
;
A
#
# COMPACT_ATOMS: atom_id res chain seq x y z
N MET A 1 19.20 -6.02 -2.72
CA MET A 1 17.74 -5.93 -2.48
C MET A 1 17.09 -7.25 -2.86
N ALA A 2 16.22 -7.78 -2.00
CA ALA A 2 15.45 -8.98 -2.32
C ALA A 2 13.97 -8.73 -2.05
N VAL A 3 13.13 -8.90 -3.07
CA VAL A 3 11.67 -8.90 -2.88
C VAL A 3 11.28 -10.24 -2.29
N VAL A 4 10.60 -10.23 -1.15
CA VAL A 4 10.24 -11.45 -0.40
C VAL A 4 8.74 -11.63 -0.26
N GLY A 5 7.92 -10.67 -0.66
CA GLY A 5 6.48 -10.80 -0.55
C GLY A 5 5.72 -9.60 -1.07
N LEU A 6 4.40 -9.77 -1.12
CA LEU A 6 3.45 -8.70 -1.40
C LEU A 6 2.89 -8.22 -0.06
N ASP A 7 2.81 -6.91 0.15
CA ASP A 7 2.24 -6.34 1.36
C ASP A 7 0.77 -5.99 1.18
N HIS A 8 0.47 -5.20 0.18
CA HIS A 8 -0.92 -4.78 -0.06
C HIS A 8 -1.15 -4.35 -1.51
N LEU A 9 -2.41 -4.42 -1.89
CA LEU A 9 -2.96 -3.77 -3.07
C LEU A 9 -3.84 -2.62 -2.57
N VAL A 10 -3.96 -1.56 -3.35
CA VAL A 10 -4.87 -0.46 -3.03
C VAL A 10 -5.92 -0.35 -4.11
N VAL A 11 -7.17 -0.51 -3.72
CA VAL A 11 -8.31 -0.34 -4.61
C VAL A 11 -9.02 0.96 -4.28
N ASN A 12 -9.39 1.70 -5.29
CA ASN A 12 -10.18 2.92 -5.14
C ASN A 12 -11.67 2.56 -5.23
N THR A 13 -12.49 3.20 -4.43
CA THR A 13 -13.93 2.95 -4.45
C THR A 13 -14.73 4.25 -4.36
N ARG A 14 -15.85 4.30 -5.08
CA ARG A 14 -16.83 5.39 -4.98
C ARG A 14 -17.83 5.15 -3.86
N ASP A 15 -17.97 3.89 -3.43
CA ASP A 15 -18.91 3.45 -2.41
C ASP A 15 -18.18 2.59 -1.40
N VAL A 16 -17.56 3.24 -0.43
CA VAL A 16 -16.73 2.54 0.56
C VAL A 16 -17.55 1.57 1.42
N GLU A 17 -18.76 1.95 1.81
CA GLU A 17 -19.60 1.07 2.64
C GLU A 17 -20.07 -0.15 1.86
N GLY A 18 -20.40 0.00 0.58
CA GLY A 18 -20.70 -1.12 -0.31
C GLY A 18 -19.51 -2.05 -0.50
N SER A 19 -18.30 -1.49 -0.65
CA SER A 19 -17.08 -2.28 -0.75
C SER A 19 -16.79 -3.03 0.56
N ILE A 20 -16.93 -2.36 1.71
CA ILE A 20 -16.75 -3.00 3.02
C ILE A 20 -17.70 -4.20 3.15
N SER A 21 -18.98 -4.00 2.84
CA SER A 21 -19.96 -5.09 2.91
C SER A 21 -19.62 -6.24 2.00
N PHE A 22 -19.13 -5.96 0.80
CA PHE A 22 -18.73 -7.02 -0.14
C PHE A 22 -17.57 -7.86 0.40
N TYR A 23 -16.47 -7.20 0.80
CA TYR A 23 -15.30 -7.94 1.29
C TYR A 23 -15.60 -8.67 2.59
N ARG A 24 -16.37 -8.05 3.49
CA ARG A 24 -16.70 -8.66 4.79
C ARG A 24 -17.76 -9.75 4.68
N ASP A 25 -18.89 -9.47 4.00
CA ASP A 25 -20.06 -10.34 4.06
C ASP A 25 -20.10 -11.37 2.94
N VAL A 26 -19.56 -11.07 1.76
CA VAL A 26 -19.50 -12.01 0.63
C VAL A 26 -18.23 -12.86 0.70
N LEU A 27 -17.07 -12.24 1.02
CA LEU A 27 -15.79 -12.92 1.03
C LEU A 27 -15.31 -13.34 2.42
N ASP A 28 -16.08 -13.07 3.46
CA ASP A 28 -15.78 -13.42 4.85
C ASP A 28 -14.43 -12.87 5.35
N MET A 29 -14.03 -11.69 4.87
CA MET A 29 -12.76 -11.09 5.25
C MET A 29 -12.91 -10.20 6.48
N GLU A 30 -11.90 -10.20 7.34
CA GLU A 30 -11.81 -9.26 8.46
C GLU A 30 -11.52 -7.86 7.92
N ILE A 31 -12.28 -6.87 8.36
CA ILE A 31 -12.04 -5.47 8.02
C ILE A 31 -11.25 -4.81 9.15
N LEU A 32 -10.09 -4.30 8.82
CA LEU A 32 -9.18 -3.65 9.77
C LEU A 32 -9.42 -2.15 9.79
N ARG A 33 -9.32 -1.56 10.99
CA ARG A 33 -9.38 -0.12 11.23
C ARG A 33 -10.76 0.49 10.89
N LEU A 34 -11.81 -0.30 10.95
CA LEU A 34 -13.15 0.15 10.59
C LEU A 34 -13.65 1.27 11.52
N ASP A 35 -13.48 1.08 12.84
CA ASP A 35 -13.92 2.08 13.83
C ASP A 35 -13.12 3.37 13.67
N GLU A 36 -11.81 3.28 13.51
CA GLU A 36 -10.91 4.42 13.30
C GLU A 36 -11.28 5.17 12.02
N PHE A 37 -11.62 4.45 10.96
CA PHE A 37 -12.07 5.05 9.71
C PHE A 37 -13.37 5.81 9.89
N ARG A 38 -14.36 5.19 10.55
CA ARG A 38 -15.67 5.81 10.80
C ARG A 38 -15.60 7.00 11.74
N GLU A 39 -14.60 7.04 12.61
CA GLU A 39 -14.31 8.17 13.49
C GLU A 39 -13.47 9.26 12.81
N GLY A 40 -13.07 9.06 11.57
CA GLY A 40 -12.28 10.04 10.83
C GLY A 40 -10.78 10.05 11.20
N LYS A 41 -10.30 9.05 11.92
CA LYS A 41 -8.90 8.99 12.37
C LYS A 41 -7.95 8.46 11.29
N VAL A 42 -8.47 7.69 10.34
CA VAL A 42 -7.71 7.16 9.19
C VAL A 42 -8.50 7.35 7.92
N GLY A 43 -7.84 7.37 6.78
CA GLY A 43 -8.45 7.70 5.49
C GLY A 43 -8.97 6.50 4.70
N PHE A 44 -8.74 5.28 5.17
CA PHE A 44 -9.15 4.07 4.47
C PHE A 44 -9.26 2.90 5.43
N VAL A 45 -9.91 1.83 4.99
CA VAL A 45 -9.96 0.56 5.71
C VAL A 45 -9.18 -0.49 4.94
N SER A 46 -8.94 -1.65 5.56
CA SER A 46 -8.23 -2.74 4.91
C SER A 46 -8.95 -4.05 5.13
N ALA A 47 -8.96 -4.90 4.10
CA ALA A 47 -9.46 -6.26 4.19
C ALA A 47 -8.27 -7.22 4.31
N ARG A 48 -8.29 -8.08 5.33
CA ARG A 48 -7.19 -9.04 5.61
C ARG A 48 -7.27 -10.23 4.65
N VAL A 49 -6.23 -10.40 3.82
CA VAL A 49 -6.07 -11.57 2.96
C VAL A 49 -5.36 -12.69 3.72
N SER A 50 -4.25 -12.37 4.36
CA SER A 50 -3.44 -13.28 5.17
C SER A 50 -2.74 -12.47 6.25
N GLN A 51 -1.90 -13.12 7.06
CA GLN A 51 -1.12 -12.39 8.08
C GLN A 51 -0.20 -11.34 7.47
N GLU A 52 0.23 -11.54 6.22
CA GLU A 52 1.22 -10.68 5.57
C GLU A 52 0.63 -9.80 4.47
N ILE A 53 -0.63 -10.02 4.07
CA ILE A 53 -1.22 -9.33 2.91
C ILE A 53 -2.57 -8.74 3.26
N ILE A 54 -2.78 -7.48 2.88
CA ILE A 54 -4.07 -6.79 2.99
C ILE A 54 -4.45 -6.14 1.66
N ILE A 55 -5.73 -5.83 1.52
CA ILE A 55 -6.25 -4.97 0.44
C ILE A 55 -6.75 -3.70 1.10
N ASP A 56 -6.12 -2.57 0.79
CA ASP A 56 -6.57 -1.27 1.25
C ASP A 56 -7.73 -0.80 0.37
N ILE A 57 -8.81 -0.39 0.99
CA ILE A 57 -10.04 0.08 0.33
C ILE A 57 -10.13 1.58 0.57
N ARG A 58 -9.85 2.38 -0.47
CA ARG A 58 -9.71 3.82 -0.35
C ARG A 58 -10.88 4.55 -1.01
N PRO A 59 -11.63 5.36 -0.25
CA PRO A 59 -12.64 6.22 -0.85
C PRO A 59 -11.97 7.20 -1.81
N THR A 60 -12.45 7.27 -3.02
CA THR A 60 -11.88 8.13 -4.07
C THR A 60 -13.00 8.76 -4.87
N LYS A 61 -12.80 10.05 -5.17
CA LYS A 61 -13.73 10.79 -6.02
C LYS A 61 -13.38 10.56 -7.47
N PHE A 62 -13.49 9.66 -8.15
CA PHE A 62 -13.18 9.45 -9.58
C PHE A 62 -13.55 10.69 -10.41
N GLU A 63 -12.81 11.78 -10.23
CA GLU A 63 -13.12 13.07 -10.86
C GLU A 63 -12.79 13.08 -12.37
N ASP A 64 -11.96 12.15 -12.82
CA ASP A 64 -11.62 12.02 -14.24
C ASP A 64 -11.65 10.55 -14.68
N ALA A 65 -11.60 10.33 -15.99
CA ALA A 65 -11.66 9.00 -16.59
C ALA A 65 -10.37 8.18 -16.41
N VAL A 66 -9.31 8.78 -15.85
CA VAL A 66 -8.00 8.12 -15.71
C VAL A 66 -7.71 7.63 -14.30
N THR A 67 -8.56 7.89 -13.31
CA THR A 67 -8.38 7.34 -11.97
C THR A 67 -8.57 5.81 -12.01
N PRO A 68 -7.51 5.02 -11.76
CA PRO A 68 -7.62 3.56 -11.86
C PRO A 68 -8.36 2.97 -10.67
N ASN A 69 -9.03 1.84 -10.89
CA ASN A 69 -9.66 1.10 -9.78
C ASN A 69 -8.59 0.57 -8.82
N MET A 70 -7.49 0.03 -9.35
CA MET A 70 -6.33 -0.35 -8.55
C MET A 70 -5.31 0.78 -8.61
N ASP A 71 -4.97 1.36 -7.45
CA ASP A 71 -4.09 2.53 -7.38
C ASP A 71 -2.62 2.14 -7.46
N HIS A 72 -2.20 1.20 -6.64
CA HIS A 72 -0.82 0.75 -6.58
C HIS A 72 -0.73 -0.57 -5.82
N PHE A 73 0.46 -1.14 -5.80
CA PHE A 73 0.76 -2.28 -4.93
C PHE A 73 2.07 -2.05 -4.18
N CYS A 74 2.26 -2.79 -3.11
CA CYS A 74 3.43 -2.67 -2.25
C CYS A 74 4.12 -4.02 -2.11
N LEU A 75 5.43 -4.02 -2.34
CA LEU A 75 6.27 -5.20 -2.20
C LEU A 75 7.07 -5.11 -0.90
N VAL A 76 7.24 -6.25 -0.24
CA VAL A 76 8.08 -6.36 0.96
C VAL A 76 9.48 -6.77 0.53
N LEU A 77 10.47 -6.05 1.04
CA LEU A 77 11.88 -6.37 0.87
C LEU A 77 12.39 -7.10 2.10
N GLY A 78 13.34 -7.99 1.90
CA GLY A 78 14.14 -8.51 3.01
C GLY A 78 14.93 -7.39 3.69
N PRO A 79 15.72 -7.70 4.75
CA PRO A 79 16.47 -6.67 5.49
C PRO A 79 17.28 -5.79 4.54
N THR A 80 17.03 -4.49 4.56
CA THR A 80 17.57 -3.55 3.60
C THR A 80 17.83 -2.21 4.29
N ALA A 81 18.97 -1.60 3.98
CA ALA A 81 19.22 -0.20 4.33
C ALA A 81 18.46 0.67 3.35
N MET A 82 17.26 1.10 3.72
CA MET A 82 16.31 1.75 2.81
C MET A 82 16.82 3.05 2.22
N ASP A 83 17.53 3.88 3.00
CA ASP A 83 18.08 5.13 2.48
C ASP A 83 19.15 4.88 1.41
N ASN A 84 19.98 3.84 1.60
CA ASN A 84 20.98 3.48 0.60
C ASN A 84 20.34 2.94 -0.67
N LEU A 85 19.32 2.11 -0.55
CA LEU A 85 18.57 1.60 -1.70
C LEU A 85 17.90 2.75 -2.46
N TYR A 86 17.29 3.70 -1.74
CA TYR A 86 16.68 4.88 -2.34
C TYR A 86 17.69 5.62 -3.23
N GLU A 87 18.86 5.93 -2.69
CA GLU A 87 19.91 6.65 -3.43
C GLU A 87 20.45 5.82 -4.62
N GLU A 88 20.57 4.50 -4.44
CA GLU A 88 21.01 3.62 -5.52
C GLU A 88 20.04 3.63 -6.70
N LEU A 89 18.73 3.50 -6.43
CA LEU A 89 17.71 3.51 -7.49
C LEU A 89 17.59 4.89 -8.14
N LYS A 90 17.71 5.95 -7.35
CA LYS A 90 17.71 7.31 -7.87
C LYS A 90 18.89 7.52 -8.84
N ALA A 91 20.07 7.03 -8.49
CA ALA A 91 21.24 7.12 -9.35
C ALA A 91 21.09 6.32 -10.64
N LYS A 92 20.26 5.27 -10.65
CA LYS A 92 19.92 4.48 -11.85
C LYS A 92 18.87 5.14 -12.74
N GLY A 93 18.37 6.31 -12.34
CA GLY A 93 17.35 7.04 -13.12
C GLY A 93 15.93 6.49 -12.98
N ILE A 94 15.67 5.71 -11.93
CA ILE A 94 14.31 5.21 -11.65
C ILE A 94 13.43 6.38 -11.23
N HIS A 95 12.24 6.47 -11.81
CA HIS A 95 11.27 7.51 -11.44
C HIS A 95 10.77 7.24 -10.03
N MET A 96 10.93 8.23 -9.15
CA MET A 96 10.63 8.13 -7.73
C MET A 96 9.85 9.35 -7.27
N ASP A 97 9.11 9.23 -6.16
CA ASP A 97 8.35 10.31 -5.58
C ASP A 97 8.48 10.27 -4.06
N GLY A 98 8.78 11.43 -3.48
CA GLY A 98 8.96 11.56 -2.03
C GLY A 98 10.26 10.94 -1.53
N ASP A 99 10.32 10.70 -0.24
CA ASP A 99 11.47 10.16 0.47
C ASP A 99 11.10 8.86 1.18
N VAL A 100 12.08 8.17 1.74
CA VAL A 100 11.83 7.06 2.66
C VAL A 100 11.07 7.60 3.87
N HIS A 101 9.96 6.96 4.20
CA HIS A 101 9.10 7.40 5.30
C HIS A 101 8.43 6.21 5.98
N PRO A 102 8.05 6.35 7.27
CA PRO A 102 7.28 5.32 7.96
C PRO A 102 5.85 5.30 7.44
N ALA A 103 5.28 4.11 7.34
CA ALA A 103 3.89 3.93 6.95
C ALA A 103 3.33 2.63 7.51
N TRP A 104 2.02 2.61 7.75
CA TRP A 104 1.31 1.43 8.18
C TRP A 104 1.09 0.48 6.99
N GLY A 105 1.18 -0.81 7.24
CA GLY A 105 0.95 -1.85 6.24
C GLY A 105 0.46 -3.14 6.87
N ALA A 106 0.52 -4.23 6.13
CA ALA A 106 -0.05 -5.52 6.52
C ALA A 106 0.50 -6.05 7.85
N GLN A 107 1.75 -5.77 8.17
CA GLN A 107 2.42 -6.24 9.39
C GLN A 107 2.72 -5.09 10.37
N GLY A 108 2.02 -3.97 10.25
CA GLY A 108 2.21 -2.78 11.09
C GLY A 108 3.08 -1.72 10.44
N MET A 109 3.79 -0.94 11.23
CA MET A 109 4.64 0.13 10.73
C MET A 109 5.91 -0.42 10.07
N GLY A 110 6.27 0.14 8.94
CA GLY A 110 7.49 -0.17 8.23
C GLY A 110 8.04 1.08 7.58
N GLN A 111 9.19 0.99 6.94
CA GLN A 111 9.79 2.06 6.15
C GLN A 111 9.52 1.78 4.68
N GLN A 112 9.12 2.79 3.92
CA GLN A 112 8.82 2.61 2.50
C GLN A 112 9.14 3.86 1.67
N PHE A 113 9.22 3.67 0.36
CA PHE A 113 9.22 4.74 -0.63
C PHE A 113 8.55 4.24 -1.93
N LYS A 114 8.23 5.17 -2.82
CA LYS A 114 7.49 4.90 -4.04
C LYS A 114 8.39 5.02 -5.26
N ILE A 115 8.20 4.09 -6.19
CA ILE A 115 8.81 4.13 -7.51
C ILE A 115 7.73 3.92 -8.56
N TRP A 116 8.05 4.20 -9.83
CA TRP A 116 7.17 3.90 -10.96
C TRP A 116 7.91 2.99 -11.92
N ASP A 117 7.20 1.99 -12.44
CA ASP A 117 7.74 1.14 -13.47
C ASP A 117 7.71 1.88 -14.84
N PRO A 118 8.27 1.30 -15.93
CA PRO A 118 8.28 1.97 -17.23
C PRO A 118 6.90 2.26 -17.81
N GLU A 119 5.87 1.55 -17.41
CA GLU A 119 4.49 1.74 -17.89
C GLU A 119 3.68 2.70 -16.99
N GLY A 120 4.32 3.28 -15.97
CA GLY A 120 3.65 4.22 -15.08
C GLY A 120 2.90 3.58 -13.93
N ILE A 121 3.16 2.32 -13.62
CA ILE A 121 2.56 1.66 -12.45
C ILE A 121 3.32 2.07 -11.19
N LYS A 122 2.59 2.57 -10.20
CA LYS A 122 3.14 2.96 -8.91
C LYS A 122 3.39 1.72 -8.06
N ILE A 123 4.59 1.62 -7.50
CA ILE A 123 5.01 0.50 -6.66
C ILE A 123 5.62 1.07 -5.39
N GLU A 124 5.15 0.61 -4.24
CA GLU A 124 5.81 0.90 -2.97
C GLU A 124 6.78 -0.23 -2.63
N LEU A 125 7.97 0.12 -2.19
CA LEU A 125 8.96 -0.81 -1.66
C LEU A 125 9.06 -0.57 -0.17
N ARG A 126 8.83 -1.62 0.62
CA ARG A 126 8.78 -1.50 2.08
C ARG A 126 9.64 -2.54 2.77
N CYS A 127 10.16 -2.17 3.90
CA CYS A 127 10.94 -3.07 4.75
C CYS A 127 10.41 -3.00 6.19
N TYR A 128 10.16 -4.16 6.78
CA TYR A 128 9.79 -4.27 8.19
C TYR A 128 11.01 -4.52 9.07
N SER A 129 12.04 -5.16 8.49
CA SER A 129 13.30 -5.42 9.19
C SER A 129 14.26 -4.29 8.88
N TRP A 130 14.45 -3.39 9.85
CA TRP A 130 15.37 -2.28 9.67
C TRP A 130 16.80 -2.75 9.91
N SER A 131 17.67 -2.54 8.93
CA SER A 131 19.09 -2.76 9.06
C SER A 131 19.78 -1.41 8.90
N PRO A 132 20.54 -0.95 9.92
CA PRO A 132 21.28 0.31 9.81
C PRO A 132 22.40 0.22 8.75
#